data_6d4b15376c2c8f9f852c067362c84587
#
_entry.id   6d4b15376c2c8f9f852c067362c84587
#
_cell.length_a   1.000
_cell.length_b   1.000
_cell.length_c   1.000
_cell.angle_alpha   90.00
_cell.angle_beta   90.00
_cell.angle_gamma   90.00
#
_symmetry.space_group_name_H-M   'P 1'
#
loop_
_entity.id
_entity.type
_entity.pdbx_description
1 polymer ?
#
loop_
_entity_poly.entity_id
_entity_poly.type
_entity_poly.pdbx_seq_one_letter_code
_entity_poly.pdbx_strand_id
1 'polypeptide(L)'
;MDILNTTAARKASRRLAGLEHNAIDEILLDLADATEANIPSLLQANALDLQRMDSADPRYDRLQLTEARLHDIASDLRHVASLPSPLGQILKHNTLPNGLDIERVSVPFGVIGIIFEARPNVCFDCFALCLKAGFLINYNRARSES
;
A
#
# COMPACT_ATOMS: atom_id res chain seq x y z
N MET A 1 -13.25 -18.28 -11.36
CA MET A 1 -12.98 -17.53 -10.10
C MET A 1 -12.48 -16.16 -10.54
N ASP A 2 -13.31 -15.14 -10.34
CA ASP A 2 -12.98 -13.78 -10.81
C ASP A 2 -11.92 -13.20 -9.86
N ILE A 3 -10.66 -13.46 -10.18
CA ILE A 3 -9.48 -13.13 -9.34
C ILE A 3 -9.37 -11.61 -9.12
N LEU A 4 -10.02 -10.83 -9.99
CA LEU A 4 -10.04 -9.38 -9.94
C LEU A 4 -11.50 -8.92 -9.95
N ASN A 5 -12.10 -8.69 -8.79
CA ASN A 5 -13.39 -8.00 -8.72
C ASN A 5 -13.22 -6.53 -9.13
N THR A 6 -12.97 -6.31 -10.42
CA THR A 6 -12.64 -5.00 -11.00
C THR A 6 -13.76 -3.99 -10.79
N THR A 7 -15.01 -4.43 -10.74
CA THR A 7 -16.16 -3.54 -10.51
C THR A 7 -16.19 -3.01 -9.08
N ALA A 8 -16.00 -3.88 -8.09
CA ALA A 8 -15.93 -3.47 -6.68
C ALA A 8 -14.70 -2.60 -6.42
N ALA A 9 -13.55 -2.95 -6.99
CA ALA A 9 -12.32 -2.18 -6.90
C ALA A 9 -12.48 -0.76 -7.49
N ARG A 10 -13.09 -0.64 -8.67
CA ARG A 10 -13.38 0.67 -9.28
C ARG A 10 -14.34 1.51 -8.43
N LYS A 11 -15.37 0.89 -7.83
CA LYS A 11 -16.30 1.60 -6.94
C LYS A 11 -15.59 2.09 -5.68
N ALA A 12 -14.73 1.27 -5.09
CA ALA A 12 -13.92 1.63 -3.92
C ALA A 12 -12.91 2.75 -4.23
N SER A 13 -12.23 2.68 -5.39
CA SER A 13 -11.30 3.72 -5.85
C SER A 13 -11.95 5.09 -5.98
N ARG A 14 -13.20 5.16 -6.48
CA ARG A 14 -13.94 6.42 -6.56
C ARG A 14 -14.28 7.00 -5.18
N ARG A 15 -14.52 6.14 -4.18
CA ARG A 15 -14.74 6.58 -2.79
C ARG A 15 -13.45 7.09 -2.17
N LEU A 16 -12.35 6.38 -2.42
CA LEU A 16 -11.03 6.78 -1.94
C LEU A 16 -10.61 8.15 -2.46
N ALA A 17 -10.87 8.43 -3.74
CA ALA A 17 -10.56 9.73 -4.35
C ALA A 17 -11.34 10.91 -3.74
N GLY A 18 -12.40 10.65 -2.97
CA GLY A 18 -13.19 11.66 -2.25
C GLY A 18 -12.82 11.81 -0.77
N LEU A 19 -11.81 11.07 -0.27
CA LEU A 19 -11.35 11.22 1.11
C LEU A 19 -10.46 12.46 1.25
N GLU A 20 -10.60 13.10 2.39
CA GLU A 20 -9.67 14.15 2.82
C GLU A 20 -8.27 13.56 3.09
N HIS A 21 -7.22 14.33 2.82
CA HIS A 21 -5.84 13.88 3.02
C HIS A 21 -5.58 13.45 4.46
N ASN A 22 -6.11 14.18 5.45
CA ASN A 22 -5.97 13.84 6.86
C ASN A 22 -6.55 12.47 7.20
N ALA A 23 -7.69 12.10 6.60
CA ALA A 23 -8.29 10.78 6.82
C ALA A 23 -7.40 9.64 6.28
N ILE A 24 -6.68 9.89 5.18
CA ILE A 24 -5.70 8.94 4.63
C ILE A 24 -4.53 8.78 5.60
N ASP A 25 -4.05 9.88 6.17
CA ASP A 25 -2.93 9.86 7.13
C ASP A 25 -3.33 9.13 8.41
N GLU A 26 -4.53 9.36 8.94
CA GLU A 26 -5.09 8.65 10.09
C GLU A 26 -5.16 7.14 9.84
N ILE A 27 -5.63 6.71 8.66
CA ILE A 27 -5.66 5.27 8.30
C ILE A 27 -4.26 4.65 8.32
N LEU A 28 -3.23 5.36 7.87
CA LEU A 28 -1.85 4.87 7.89
C LEU A 28 -1.30 4.79 9.30
N LEU A 29 -1.62 5.77 10.16
CA LEU A 29 -1.23 5.78 11.57
C LEU A 29 -1.93 4.65 12.34
N ASP A 30 -3.22 4.47 12.13
CA ASP A 30 -4.00 3.36 12.73
C ASP A 30 -3.44 2.00 12.30
N LEU A 31 -3.02 1.86 11.03
CA LEU A 31 -2.40 0.63 10.55
C LEU A 31 -1.03 0.39 11.21
N ALA A 32 -0.24 1.43 11.43
CA ALA A 32 1.04 1.31 12.14
C ALA A 32 0.83 0.82 13.58
N ASP A 33 -0.12 1.42 14.30
CA ASP A 33 -0.45 1.07 15.68
C ASP A 33 -1.05 -0.36 15.76
N ALA A 34 -1.92 -0.71 14.82
CA ALA A 34 -2.48 -2.06 14.70
C ALA A 34 -1.40 -3.10 14.40
N THR A 35 -0.39 -2.76 13.60
CA THR A 35 0.74 -3.65 13.29
C THR A 35 1.53 -3.95 14.55
N GLU A 36 1.89 -2.94 15.34
CA GLU A 36 2.62 -3.10 16.61
C GLU A 36 1.79 -3.87 17.64
N ALA A 37 0.51 -3.55 17.77
CA ALA A 37 -0.38 -4.25 18.72
C ALA A 37 -0.55 -5.73 18.40
N ASN A 38 -0.39 -6.14 17.13
CA ASN A 38 -0.58 -7.51 16.68
C ASN A 38 0.71 -8.27 16.39
N ILE A 39 1.89 -7.76 16.78
CA ILE A 39 3.18 -8.41 16.56
C ILE A 39 3.17 -9.89 16.94
N PRO A 40 2.70 -10.32 18.12
CA PRO A 40 2.72 -11.74 18.49
C PRO A 40 1.91 -12.62 17.52
N SER A 41 0.73 -12.15 17.10
CA SER A 41 -0.14 -12.88 16.16
C SER A 41 0.49 -12.97 14.75
N LEU A 42 1.11 -11.89 14.29
CA LEU A 42 1.80 -11.83 12.99
C LEU A 42 2.99 -12.78 12.97
N LEU A 43 3.81 -12.81 14.03
CA LEU A 43 4.93 -13.72 14.16
C LEU A 43 4.48 -15.18 14.22
N GLN A 44 3.40 -15.48 14.95
CA GLN A 44 2.83 -16.82 15.01
C GLN A 44 2.36 -17.29 13.62
N ALA A 45 1.63 -16.45 12.89
CA ALA A 45 1.19 -16.78 11.53
C ALA A 45 2.37 -16.97 10.57
N ASN A 46 3.39 -16.11 10.67
CA ASN A 46 4.60 -16.22 9.86
C ASN A 46 5.39 -17.50 10.15
N ALA A 47 5.47 -17.91 11.43
CA ALA A 47 6.11 -19.16 11.81
C ALA A 47 5.46 -20.39 11.16
N LEU A 48 4.12 -20.39 11.02
CA LEU A 48 3.39 -21.45 10.32
C LEU A 48 3.70 -21.48 8.82
N ASP A 49 3.88 -20.31 8.20
CA ASP A 49 4.28 -20.22 6.79
C ASP A 49 5.74 -20.72 6.59
N LEU A 50 6.63 -20.34 7.48
CA LEU A 50 8.03 -20.79 7.45
C LEU A 50 8.19 -22.31 7.63
N GLN A 51 7.34 -22.95 8.46
CA GLN A 51 7.33 -24.42 8.62
C GLN A 51 7.03 -25.19 7.32
N ARG A 52 6.40 -24.53 6.34
CA ARG A 52 6.06 -25.13 5.05
C ARG A 52 7.13 -24.93 3.98
N MET A 53 8.21 -24.23 4.32
CA MET A 53 9.30 -23.89 3.41
C MET A 53 10.60 -24.56 3.88
N ASP A 54 11.41 -25.03 2.96
CA ASP A 54 12.75 -25.51 3.27
C ASP A 54 13.62 -24.34 3.76
N SER A 55 14.28 -24.51 4.88
CA SER A 55 15.18 -23.48 5.45
C SER A 55 16.39 -23.19 4.56
N ALA A 56 16.74 -24.09 3.63
CA ALA A 56 17.78 -23.88 2.62
C ALA A 56 17.28 -23.08 1.40
N ASP A 57 15.98 -22.82 1.27
CA ASP A 57 15.42 -22.01 0.18
C ASP A 57 15.89 -20.54 0.33
N PRO A 58 16.49 -19.94 -0.71
CA PRO A 58 16.91 -18.52 -0.68
C PRO A 58 15.78 -17.53 -0.38
N ARG A 59 14.52 -17.95 -0.52
CA ARG A 59 13.33 -17.15 -0.20
C ARG A 59 12.98 -17.19 1.27
N TYR A 60 13.55 -18.10 2.07
CA TYR A 60 13.22 -18.28 3.49
C TYR A 60 13.46 -16.98 4.28
N ASP A 61 14.65 -16.37 4.14
CA ASP A 61 14.96 -15.09 4.82
C ASP A 61 14.03 -13.94 4.37
N ARG A 62 13.62 -13.95 3.10
CA ARG A 62 12.70 -12.94 2.56
C ARG A 62 11.28 -13.07 3.11
N LEU A 63 10.86 -14.30 3.45
CA LEU A 63 9.56 -14.58 4.04
C LEU A 63 9.55 -14.32 5.56
N GLN A 64 10.70 -14.43 6.21
CA GLN A 64 10.82 -14.34 7.66
C GLN A 64 10.47 -12.93 8.17
N LEU A 65 9.50 -12.83 9.07
CA LEU A 65 9.24 -11.65 9.89
C LEU A 65 9.97 -11.79 11.23
N THR A 66 10.45 -10.66 11.73
CA THR A 66 10.96 -10.52 13.09
C THR A 66 10.25 -9.35 13.76
N GLU A 67 10.30 -9.28 15.08
CA GLU A 67 9.76 -8.15 15.84
C GLU A 67 10.36 -6.82 15.34
N ALA A 68 11.68 -6.77 15.14
CA ALA A 68 12.36 -5.61 14.61
C ALA A 68 11.82 -5.20 13.22
N ARG A 69 11.67 -6.16 12.29
CA ARG A 69 11.09 -5.89 10.97
C ARG A 69 9.66 -5.37 11.04
N LEU A 70 8.85 -5.80 12.01
CA LEU A 70 7.49 -5.32 12.19
C LEU A 70 7.46 -3.90 12.77
N HIS A 71 8.38 -3.56 13.67
CA HIS A 71 8.57 -2.19 14.13
C HIS A 71 9.07 -1.27 13.02
N ASP A 72 9.98 -1.73 12.16
CA ASP A 72 10.44 -0.97 11.00
C ASP A 72 9.27 -0.68 10.05
N ILE A 73 8.42 -1.68 9.76
CA ILE A 73 7.20 -1.51 8.95
C ILE A 73 6.27 -0.44 9.58
N ALA A 74 6.03 -0.49 10.88
CA ALA A 74 5.18 0.50 11.55
C ALA A 74 5.81 1.92 11.47
N SER A 75 7.12 2.02 11.60
CA SER A 75 7.86 3.27 11.42
C SER A 75 7.72 3.82 9.99
N ASP A 76 7.86 2.95 8.98
CA ASP A 76 7.73 3.33 7.57
C ASP A 76 6.30 3.80 7.24
N LEU A 77 5.27 3.14 7.80
CA LEU A 77 3.88 3.58 7.68
C LEU A 77 3.66 4.99 8.24
N ARG A 78 4.21 5.28 9.44
CA ARG A 78 4.16 6.62 10.03
C ARG A 78 4.94 7.64 9.21
N HIS A 79 6.07 7.23 8.64
CA HIS A 79 6.83 8.09 7.75
C HIS A 79 6.02 8.44 6.49
N VAL A 80 5.40 7.47 5.83
CA VAL A 80 4.54 7.72 4.67
C VAL A 80 3.36 8.61 5.03
N ALA A 81 2.73 8.43 6.21
CA ALA A 81 1.68 9.31 6.70
C ALA A 81 2.14 10.77 6.79
N SER A 82 3.38 11.01 7.21
CA SER A 82 3.95 12.36 7.36
C SER A 82 4.28 13.06 6.04
N LEU A 83 4.35 12.34 4.93
CA LEU A 83 4.67 12.93 3.62
C LEU A 83 3.51 13.82 3.12
N PRO A 84 3.80 14.90 2.38
CA PRO A 84 2.76 15.67 1.75
C PRO A 84 2.00 14.82 0.71
N SER A 85 0.68 15.04 0.62
CA SER A 85 -0.11 14.36 -0.42
C SER A 85 0.36 14.77 -1.81
N PRO A 86 0.57 13.82 -2.73
CA PRO A 86 0.89 14.12 -4.12
C PRO A 86 -0.34 14.53 -4.95
N LEU A 87 -1.55 14.42 -4.37
CA LEU A 87 -2.81 14.70 -5.07
C LEU A 87 -3.17 16.18 -5.01
N GLY A 88 -3.80 16.65 -6.07
CA GLY A 88 -4.26 18.04 -6.17
C GLY A 88 -3.15 19.07 -6.35
N GLN A 89 -1.90 18.65 -6.54
CA GLN A 89 -0.80 19.57 -6.76
C GLN A 89 -0.86 20.17 -8.16
N ILE A 90 -0.73 21.50 -8.26
CA ILE A 90 -0.60 22.18 -9.54
C ILE A 90 0.81 21.96 -10.06
N LEU A 91 0.95 21.09 -11.05
CA LEU A 91 2.23 20.73 -11.67
C LEU A 91 2.68 21.78 -12.71
N LYS A 92 1.72 22.50 -13.30
CA LYS A 92 1.97 23.55 -14.27
C LYS A 92 0.77 24.48 -14.31
N HIS A 93 1.02 25.78 -14.37
CA HIS A 93 0.03 26.82 -14.63
C HIS A 93 0.47 27.64 -15.84
N ASN A 94 -0.46 28.02 -16.71
CA ASN A 94 -0.19 28.82 -17.89
C ASN A 94 -1.41 29.67 -18.25
N THR A 95 -1.23 30.98 -18.36
CA THR A 95 -2.24 31.92 -18.84
C THR A 95 -2.01 32.21 -20.31
N LEU A 96 -2.97 31.92 -21.15
CA LEU A 96 -2.91 32.20 -22.59
C LEU A 96 -3.19 33.67 -22.89
N PRO A 97 -2.77 34.21 -24.06
CA PRO A 97 -2.98 35.61 -24.43
C PRO A 97 -4.45 36.04 -24.50
N ASN A 98 -5.37 35.10 -24.64
CA ASN A 98 -6.83 35.34 -24.62
C ASN A 98 -7.43 35.35 -23.20
N GLY A 99 -6.57 35.25 -22.13
CA GLY A 99 -7.01 35.26 -20.73
C GLY A 99 -7.47 33.92 -20.19
N LEU A 100 -7.31 32.80 -20.94
CA LEU A 100 -7.64 31.47 -20.45
C LEU A 100 -6.50 30.96 -19.55
N ASP A 101 -6.86 30.58 -18.32
CA ASP A 101 -5.97 29.92 -17.37
C ASP A 101 -6.05 28.41 -17.50
N ILE A 102 -4.89 27.77 -17.67
CA ILE A 102 -4.77 26.32 -17.80
C ILE A 102 -3.89 25.79 -16.66
N GLU A 103 -4.42 24.89 -15.86
CA GLU A 103 -3.68 24.21 -14.80
C GLU A 103 -3.57 22.71 -15.11
N ARG A 104 -2.38 22.16 -14.86
CA ARG A 104 -2.13 20.74 -14.86
C ARG A 104 -2.04 20.26 -13.44
N VAL A 105 -3.04 19.46 -13.01
CA VAL A 105 -3.18 19.01 -11.64
C VAL A 105 -2.92 17.49 -11.58
N SER A 106 -2.25 17.03 -10.50
CA SER A 106 -2.06 15.61 -10.23
C SER A 106 -3.36 14.95 -9.76
N VAL A 107 -3.68 13.79 -10.33
CA VAL A 107 -4.89 13.00 -10.02
C VAL A 107 -4.55 11.52 -9.85
N PRO A 108 -5.34 10.74 -9.07
CA PRO A 108 -5.08 9.31 -8.89
C PRO A 108 -5.34 8.51 -10.18
N PHE A 109 -4.54 7.45 -10.40
CA PHE A 109 -4.75 6.51 -11.52
C PHE A 109 -5.98 5.62 -11.37
N GLY A 110 -6.50 5.45 -10.15
CA GLY A 110 -7.64 4.60 -9.85
C GLY A 110 -7.25 3.29 -9.19
N VAL A 111 -7.11 2.19 -9.92
CA VAL A 111 -6.80 0.87 -9.36
C VAL A 111 -5.50 0.34 -9.92
N ILE A 112 -4.60 -0.11 -9.04
CA ILE A 112 -3.32 -0.75 -9.39
C ILE A 112 -3.38 -2.20 -8.94
N GLY A 113 -3.08 -3.12 -9.85
CA GLY A 113 -2.88 -4.54 -9.54
C GLY A 113 -1.40 -4.82 -9.27
N ILE A 114 -1.10 -5.45 -8.14
CA ILE A 114 0.26 -5.82 -7.76
C ILE A 114 0.32 -7.33 -7.54
N ILE A 115 1.26 -7.98 -8.24
CA ILE A 115 1.57 -9.40 -8.10
C ILE A 115 2.97 -9.50 -7.49
N PHE A 116 3.08 -10.18 -6.35
CA PHE A 116 4.36 -10.35 -5.66
C PHE A 116 4.48 -11.72 -5.01
N GLU A 117 5.71 -12.14 -4.71
CA GLU A 117 6.03 -13.42 -4.10
C GLU A 117 6.92 -13.20 -2.86
N ALA A 118 6.63 -13.96 -1.79
CA ALA A 118 7.49 -14.17 -0.62
C ALA A 118 8.13 -12.92 0.04
N ARG A 119 7.40 -11.80 0.13
CA ARG A 119 7.85 -10.60 0.87
C ARG A 119 6.69 -9.98 1.64
N PRO A 120 6.51 -10.32 2.93
CA PRO A 120 5.39 -9.80 3.73
C PRO A 120 5.35 -8.27 3.81
N ASN A 121 6.48 -7.60 3.94
CA ASN A 121 6.59 -6.14 4.00
C ASN A 121 6.08 -5.45 2.73
N VAL A 122 6.20 -6.07 1.55
CA VAL A 122 5.70 -5.49 0.29
C VAL A 122 4.20 -5.17 0.35
N CYS A 123 3.42 -5.96 1.12
CA CYS A 123 2.00 -5.67 1.33
C CYS A 123 1.80 -4.30 1.98
N PHE A 124 2.57 -3.99 3.00
CA PHE A 124 2.47 -2.74 3.75
C PHE A 124 3.00 -1.57 2.94
N ASP A 125 4.18 -1.71 2.35
CA ASP A 125 4.82 -0.67 1.55
C ASP A 125 3.93 -0.24 0.37
N CYS A 126 3.47 -1.21 -0.41
CA CYS A 126 2.60 -0.94 -1.55
C CYS A 126 1.27 -0.35 -1.10
N PHE A 127 0.67 -0.86 -0.02
CA PHE A 127 -0.56 -0.31 0.53
C PHE A 127 -0.39 1.15 0.93
N ALA A 128 0.65 1.45 1.71
CA ALA A 128 0.89 2.80 2.21
C ALA A 128 1.11 3.81 1.07
N LEU A 129 2.01 3.49 0.14
CA LEU A 129 2.34 4.38 -0.97
C LEU A 129 1.14 4.60 -1.91
N CYS A 130 0.41 3.53 -2.22
CA CYS A 130 -0.74 3.66 -3.11
C CYS A 130 -1.91 4.38 -2.42
N LEU A 131 -2.18 4.10 -1.15
CA LEU A 131 -3.21 4.80 -0.39
C LEU A 131 -2.90 6.30 -0.30
N LYS A 132 -1.65 6.67 0.03
CA LYS A 132 -1.20 8.07 0.10
C LYS A 132 -1.32 8.78 -1.24
N ALA A 133 -1.12 8.06 -2.34
CA ALA A 133 -1.27 8.55 -3.70
C ALA A 133 -2.72 8.42 -4.25
N GLY A 134 -3.69 8.03 -3.42
CA GLY A 134 -5.11 7.93 -3.79
C GLY A 134 -5.45 6.74 -4.68
N PHE A 135 -4.61 5.70 -4.71
CA PHE A 135 -4.84 4.50 -5.53
C PHE A 135 -5.41 3.37 -4.68
N LEU A 136 -6.33 2.62 -5.24
CA LEU A 136 -6.73 1.33 -4.68
C LEU A 136 -5.79 0.23 -5.16
N ILE A 137 -5.36 -0.63 -4.24
CA ILE A 137 -4.55 -1.81 -4.56
C ILE A 137 -5.42 -3.04 -4.63
N ASN A 138 -5.15 -3.87 -5.63
CA ASN A 138 -5.61 -5.24 -5.69
C ASN A 138 -4.40 -6.17 -5.60
N TYR A 139 -4.32 -6.95 -4.53
CA TYR A 139 -3.23 -7.88 -4.29
C TYR A 139 -3.51 -9.25 -4.88
N ASN A 140 -2.52 -9.81 -5.55
CA ASN A 140 -2.47 -11.23 -5.88
C ASN A 140 -1.14 -11.81 -5.43
N ARG A 141 -1.19 -12.74 -4.46
CA ARG A 141 -0.05 -13.57 -4.11
C ARG A 141 0.10 -14.65 -5.18
N ALA A 142 1.22 -14.68 -5.87
CA ALA A 142 1.56 -15.81 -6.73
C ALA A 142 1.70 -17.06 -5.84
N ARG A 143 0.87 -18.10 -6.10
CA ARG A 143 1.09 -19.42 -5.52
C ARG A 143 2.15 -20.10 -6.37
N SER A 144 3.32 -20.39 -5.82
CA SER A 144 4.20 -21.38 -6.41
C SER A 144 3.50 -22.72 -6.24
N GLU A 145 2.99 -23.30 -7.32
CA GLU A 145 2.68 -24.72 -7.34
C GLU A 145 4.01 -25.48 -7.31
N SER A 146 4.24 -26.15 -6.20
CA SER A 146 5.31 -27.15 -6.03
C SER A 146 4.83 -28.49 -6.50
#